data_8f9060105c8d774cc0dec17434ea7785
#
_entry.id   8f9060105c8d774cc0dec17434ea7785
#
_cell.length_a   1.000
_cell.length_b   1.000
_cell.length_c   1.000
_cell.angle_alpha   90.00
_cell.angle_beta   90.00
_cell.angle_gamma   90.00
#
_symmetry.space_group_name_H-M   'P 1'
#
loop_
_entity.id
_entity.type
_entity.pdbx_description
1 polymer ?
#
loop_
_entity_poly.entity_id
_entity_poly.type
_entity_poly.pdbx_seq_one_letter_code
_entity_poly.pdbx_strand_id
1 'polypeptide(L)'
;VMNGIALRDSLERAGLKTRVMSAIPMEGLVEHYDRRLAIQLLNDGYVVIFTAGTGNPFFTTDTAGCLRAIETQSDLMLKATRVDGVFDSDPEINKDAIFFKNLSFDEAIVKNLKVMDSTALTLARDHKLPIKVFNTYEPDALRKIICGEDIGTLISWIMNEIINTTSERMQKSISSLKFAFNKIRTGRASPSLLDDIKIDYYGNPTPLNQTSNISVEDNRSLVISPWDKTLIPVIEKAIIISDLGLNPSTASDLIRISLPALTEETRQTYIKQARSEAENTRVSIRNIRRDSNNLLKDKNSNGEISEDELRRGEDLIQKETDLYISQVDFELKNKEADLLEI
;
A
#
# COMPACT_ATOMS: atom_id res chain seq x y z
N VAL A 1 0.95 34.81 12.21
CA VAL A 1 0.73 34.54 13.64
C VAL A 1 -0.76 34.51 13.97
N MET A 2 -1.57 35.56 13.66
CA MET A 2 -3.00 35.61 13.97
C MET A 2 -3.77 34.36 13.50
N ASN A 3 -3.58 33.95 12.24
CA ASN A 3 -4.20 32.73 11.72
C ASN A 3 -3.75 31.45 12.46
N GLY A 4 -2.48 31.39 12.91
CA GLY A 4 -1.97 30.28 13.72
C GLY A 4 -2.62 30.20 15.09
N ILE A 5 -2.87 31.35 15.74
CA ILE A 5 -3.58 31.42 17.02
C ILE A 5 -5.04 30.98 16.83
N ALA A 6 -5.72 31.49 15.80
CA ALA A 6 -7.11 31.09 15.49
C ALA A 6 -7.22 29.57 15.19
N LEU A 7 -6.23 29.02 14.47
CA LEU A 7 -6.17 27.59 14.19
C LEU A 7 -5.96 26.78 15.49
N ARG A 8 -5.04 27.21 16.37
CA ARG A 8 -4.85 26.61 17.69
C ARG A 8 -6.17 26.52 18.45
N ASP A 9 -6.86 27.64 18.59
CA ASP A 9 -8.11 27.72 19.35
C ASP A 9 -9.18 26.78 18.75
N SER A 10 -9.21 26.63 17.43
CA SER A 10 -10.13 25.71 16.75
C SER A 10 -9.77 24.25 17.01
N LEU A 11 -8.49 23.89 16.96
CA LEU A 11 -8.00 22.54 17.22
C LEU A 11 -8.17 22.13 18.69
N GLU A 12 -7.92 23.05 19.63
CA GLU A 12 -8.13 22.81 21.05
C GLU A 12 -9.60 22.59 21.38
N ARG A 13 -10.53 23.32 20.74
CA ARG A 13 -11.98 23.06 20.84
C ARG A 13 -12.36 21.69 20.29
N ALA A 14 -11.62 21.19 19.31
CA ALA A 14 -11.79 19.82 18.80
C ALA A 14 -11.11 18.75 19.67
N GLY A 15 -10.52 19.11 20.80
CA GLY A 15 -9.88 18.20 21.76
C GLY A 15 -8.42 17.84 21.45
N LEU A 16 -7.78 18.55 20.52
CA LEU A 16 -6.38 18.31 20.17
C LEU A 16 -5.44 19.19 21.01
N LYS A 17 -4.37 18.60 21.52
CA LYS A 17 -3.29 19.35 22.18
C LYS A 17 -2.52 20.14 21.13
N THR A 18 -2.49 21.46 21.22
CA THR A 18 -1.92 22.33 20.18
C THR A 18 -0.95 23.35 20.76
N ARG A 19 0.15 23.64 20.05
CA ARG A 19 1.10 24.69 20.36
C ARG A 19 1.36 25.55 19.13
N VAL A 20 1.63 26.84 19.37
CA VAL A 20 1.99 27.79 18.30
C VAL A 20 3.40 28.31 18.56
N MET A 21 4.27 28.17 17.57
CA MET A 21 5.62 28.68 17.61
C MET A 21 5.83 29.71 16.49
N SER A 22 6.53 30.78 16.78
CA SER A 22 6.84 31.85 15.80
C SER A 22 8.33 31.95 15.55
N ALA A 23 8.71 32.08 14.27
CA ALA A 23 10.09 32.34 13.89
C ALA A 23 10.57 33.76 14.30
N ILE A 24 9.62 34.64 14.53
CA ILE A 24 9.88 36.00 15.04
C ILE A 24 9.45 36.06 16.50
N PRO A 25 10.28 36.53 17.44
CA PRO A 25 9.91 36.67 18.84
C PRO A 25 8.67 37.57 19.01
N MET A 26 7.65 37.07 19.74
CA MET A 26 6.44 37.80 20.07
C MET A 26 6.07 37.51 21.52
N GLU A 27 6.77 38.16 22.44
CA GLU A 27 6.60 37.93 23.88
C GLU A 27 5.13 38.08 24.32
N GLY A 28 4.66 37.17 25.14
CA GLY A 28 3.31 37.18 25.67
C GLY A 28 2.19 36.69 24.72
N LEU A 29 2.49 36.43 23.44
CA LEU A 29 1.51 35.97 22.44
C LEU A 29 1.71 34.53 22.03
N VAL A 30 2.92 34.17 21.61
CA VAL A 30 3.28 32.82 21.12
C VAL A 30 4.72 32.47 21.52
N GLU A 31 5.00 31.17 21.58
CA GLU A 31 6.35 30.68 21.88
C GLU A 31 7.33 31.03 20.73
N HIS A 32 8.56 31.41 21.09
CA HIS A 32 9.60 31.51 20.07
C HIS A 32 9.96 30.12 19.57
N TYR A 33 10.23 29.99 18.27
CA TYR A 33 10.61 28.73 17.67
C TYR A 33 11.89 28.17 18.29
N ASP A 34 11.81 27.01 18.86
CA ASP A 34 12.92 26.17 19.29
C ASP A 34 12.77 24.77 18.72
N ARG A 35 13.78 24.30 17.97
CA ARG A 35 13.76 22.99 17.30
C ARG A 35 13.58 21.83 18.29
N ARG A 36 14.29 21.88 19.43
CA ARG A 36 14.27 20.78 20.41
C ARG A 36 12.91 20.67 21.05
N LEU A 37 12.38 21.81 21.46
CA LEU A 37 11.03 21.87 22.03
C LEU A 37 9.96 21.44 21.01
N ALA A 38 10.09 21.82 19.74
CA ALA A 38 9.17 21.39 18.68
C ALA A 38 9.15 19.86 18.53
N ILE A 39 10.34 19.23 18.46
CA ILE A 39 10.47 17.76 18.37
C ILE A 39 9.88 17.08 19.62
N GLN A 40 10.17 17.61 20.80
CA GLN A 40 9.60 17.08 22.05
C GLN A 40 8.08 17.13 22.04
N LEU A 41 7.48 18.27 21.69
CA LEU A 41 6.03 18.43 21.62
C LEU A 41 5.38 17.49 20.59
N LEU A 42 5.99 17.32 19.42
CA LEU A 42 5.51 16.38 18.41
C LEU A 42 5.53 14.94 18.94
N ASN A 43 6.61 14.52 19.63
CA ASN A 43 6.70 13.20 20.25
C ASN A 43 5.68 13.01 21.38
N ASP A 44 5.31 14.08 22.10
CA ASP A 44 4.28 14.09 23.15
C ASP A 44 2.84 14.13 22.56
N GLY A 45 2.71 14.06 21.23
CA GLY A 45 1.42 14.02 20.52
C GLY A 45 0.72 15.38 20.39
N TYR A 46 1.47 16.48 20.45
CA TYR A 46 0.93 17.80 20.15
C TYR A 46 0.91 18.08 18.64
N VAL A 47 -0.07 18.85 18.21
CA VAL A 47 -0.04 19.54 16.93
C VAL A 47 0.74 20.84 17.12
N VAL A 48 1.86 21.00 16.40
CA VAL A 48 2.69 22.20 16.49
C VAL A 48 2.46 23.07 15.24
N ILE A 49 2.01 24.31 15.44
CA ILE A 49 1.75 25.27 14.38
C ILE A 49 2.94 26.23 14.28
N PHE A 50 3.68 26.19 13.17
CA PHE A 50 4.76 27.10 12.88
C PHE A 50 4.25 28.34 12.16
N THR A 51 4.63 29.52 12.64
CA THR A 51 4.18 30.81 12.12
C THR A 51 5.36 31.73 11.80
N ALA A 52 5.10 32.82 11.11
CA ALA A 52 6.08 33.86 10.70
C ALA A 52 7.17 33.35 9.73
N GLY A 53 6.90 32.22 9.02
CA GLY A 53 7.79 31.73 7.97
C GLY A 53 9.16 31.28 8.48
N THR A 54 10.24 31.71 7.81
CA THR A 54 11.63 31.50 8.25
C THR A 54 12.11 32.55 9.25
N GLY A 55 11.38 33.64 9.40
CA GLY A 55 11.85 34.82 10.12
C GLY A 55 12.82 35.71 9.30
N ASN A 56 13.16 35.32 8.09
CA ASN A 56 14.07 36.02 7.20
C ASN A 56 13.35 36.56 5.95
N PRO A 57 13.72 37.75 5.43
CA PRO A 57 13.18 38.25 4.19
C PRO A 57 13.61 37.38 3.00
N PHE A 58 12.88 37.51 1.88
CA PHE A 58 13.15 36.84 0.60
C PHE A 58 12.88 35.31 0.55
N PHE A 59 12.50 34.69 1.64
CA PHE A 59 12.07 33.31 1.67
C PHE A 59 10.55 33.20 1.65
N THR A 60 10.03 32.21 0.90
CA THR A 60 8.60 31.99 0.82
C THR A 60 8.09 31.08 1.96
N THR A 61 6.78 30.92 2.05
CA THR A 61 6.16 29.96 2.98
C THR A 61 6.49 28.51 2.60
N ASP A 62 6.75 28.21 1.32
CA ASP A 62 7.15 26.88 0.85
C ASP A 62 8.53 26.51 1.38
N THR A 63 9.52 27.42 1.26
CA THR A 63 10.84 27.25 1.87
C THR A 63 10.74 27.06 3.38
N ALA A 64 9.89 27.86 4.06
CA ALA A 64 9.70 27.72 5.50
C ALA A 64 9.11 26.36 5.86
N GLY A 65 8.13 25.86 5.11
CA GLY A 65 7.53 24.55 5.30
C GLY A 65 8.56 23.43 5.17
N CYS A 66 9.37 23.44 4.10
CA CYS A 66 10.45 22.47 3.91
C CYS A 66 11.48 22.52 5.05
N LEU A 67 11.91 23.74 5.45
CA LEU A 67 12.87 23.92 6.53
C LEU A 67 12.34 23.32 7.85
N ARG A 68 11.10 23.61 8.24
CA ARG A 68 10.51 23.08 9.47
C ARG A 68 10.33 21.57 9.39
N ALA A 69 9.90 21.02 8.26
CA ALA A 69 9.77 19.58 8.07
C ALA A 69 11.13 18.86 8.24
N ILE A 70 12.21 19.40 7.67
CA ILE A 70 13.57 18.87 7.80
C ILE A 70 14.06 18.95 9.25
N GLU A 71 13.91 20.12 9.88
CA GLU A 71 14.35 20.36 11.27
C GLU A 71 13.64 19.46 12.26
N THR A 72 12.37 19.16 12.03
CA THR A 72 11.55 18.26 12.87
C THR A 72 11.62 16.81 12.45
N GLN A 73 12.43 16.46 11.45
CA GLN A 73 12.61 15.10 10.94
C GLN A 73 11.29 14.46 10.47
N SER A 74 10.47 15.23 9.78
CA SER A 74 9.20 14.75 9.23
C SER A 74 9.44 13.77 8.07
N ASP A 75 8.61 12.72 7.99
CA ASP A 75 8.70 11.69 6.94
C ASP A 75 8.16 12.19 5.60
N LEU A 76 7.24 13.15 5.61
CA LEU A 76 6.54 13.66 4.44
C LEU A 76 6.11 15.11 4.66
N MET A 77 6.28 15.93 3.63
CA MET A 77 5.69 17.28 3.57
C MET A 77 4.41 17.23 2.72
N LEU A 78 3.31 17.75 3.27
CA LEU A 78 2.06 17.89 2.56
C LEU A 78 1.86 19.34 2.12
N LYS A 79 1.72 19.56 0.80
CA LYS A 79 1.38 20.87 0.23
C LYS A 79 -0.08 20.89 -0.21
N ALA A 80 -0.90 21.58 0.56
CA ALA A 80 -2.29 21.83 0.22
C ALA A 80 -2.39 22.96 -0.82
N THR A 81 -3.08 22.69 -1.93
CA THR A 81 -3.27 23.59 -3.06
C THR A 81 -4.74 23.68 -3.46
N ARG A 82 -5.06 24.44 -4.51
CA ARG A 82 -6.41 24.51 -5.10
C ARG A 82 -6.59 23.54 -6.26
N VAL A 83 -5.51 22.95 -6.75
CA VAL A 83 -5.50 22.02 -7.88
C VAL A 83 -5.17 20.61 -7.38
N ASP A 84 -5.55 19.59 -8.14
CA ASP A 84 -5.46 18.18 -7.72
C ASP A 84 -4.02 17.68 -7.53
N GLY A 85 -3.04 18.41 -8.00
CA GLY A 85 -1.62 18.13 -7.88
C GLY A 85 -0.80 18.92 -8.87
N VAL A 86 0.29 18.35 -9.37
CA VAL A 86 1.20 19.00 -10.31
C VAL A 86 0.82 18.68 -11.74
N PHE A 87 0.81 19.71 -12.59
CA PHE A 87 0.55 19.61 -14.01
C PHE A 87 1.71 20.22 -14.81
N ASP A 88 1.82 19.87 -16.10
CA ASP A 88 2.80 20.45 -17.02
C ASP A 88 2.51 21.92 -17.34
N SER A 89 1.26 22.32 -17.25
CA SER A 89 0.75 23.67 -17.45
C SER A 89 -0.40 23.95 -16.49
N ASP A 90 -0.83 25.21 -16.40
CA ASP A 90 -1.92 25.60 -15.51
C ASP A 90 -3.27 24.99 -15.98
N PRO A 91 -3.87 24.08 -15.23
CA PRO A 91 -5.12 23.42 -15.62
C PRO A 91 -6.34 24.35 -15.63
N GLU A 92 -6.29 25.52 -14.97
CA GLU A 92 -7.34 26.53 -15.05
C GLU A 92 -7.33 27.26 -16.39
N ILE A 93 -6.16 27.33 -17.04
CA ILE A 93 -5.97 28.01 -18.33
C ILE A 93 -5.98 26.99 -19.48
N ASN A 94 -5.30 25.87 -19.32
CA ASN A 94 -5.17 24.81 -20.32
C ASN A 94 -5.89 23.53 -19.87
N LYS A 95 -7.01 23.21 -20.51
CA LYS A 95 -7.80 22.01 -20.20
C LYS A 95 -7.11 20.71 -20.60
N ASP A 96 -6.10 20.76 -21.46
CA ASP A 96 -5.30 19.62 -21.90
C ASP A 96 -4.03 19.43 -21.06
N ALA A 97 -3.93 20.12 -19.91
CA ALA A 97 -2.80 20.01 -19.00
C ALA A 97 -2.64 18.57 -18.50
N ILE A 98 -1.42 18.06 -18.60
CA ILE A 98 -1.09 16.69 -18.22
C ILE A 98 -0.81 16.66 -16.71
N PHE A 99 -1.56 15.83 -15.98
CA PHE A 99 -1.37 15.59 -14.57
C PHE A 99 -0.21 14.61 -14.32
N PHE A 100 0.66 14.93 -13.38
CA PHE A 100 1.72 14.05 -12.91
C PHE A 100 1.32 13.38 -11.60
N LYS A 101 1.17 12.07 -11.59
CA LYS A 101 0.90 11.31 -10.37
C LYS A 101 2.15 11.18 -9.49
N ASN A 102 3.27 10.88 -10.12
CA ASN A 102 4.61 10.83 -9.52
C ASN A 102 5.52 11.75 -10.32
N LEU A 103 6.45 12.39 -9.65
CA LEU A 103 7.38 13.34 -10.24
C LEU A 103 8.70 13.29 -9.47
N SER A 104 9.82 13.30 -10.16
CA SER A 104 11.09 13.47 -9.50
C SER A 104 11.39 14.96 -9.21
N PHE A 105 12.21 15.23 -8.19
CA PHE A 105 12.66 16.59 -7.92
C PHE A 105 13.38 17.20 -9.11
N ASP A 106 14.23 16.42 -9.79
CA ASP A 106 14.99 16.91 -10.94
C ASP A 106 14.10 17.23 -12.12
N GLU A 107 13.08 16.39 -12.40
CA GLU A 107 12.07 16.71 -13.42
C GLU A 107 11.29 17.97 -13.08
N ALA A 108 10.88 18.13 -11.82
CA ALA A 108 10.18 19.34 -11.37
C ALA A 108 11.01 20.60 -11.57
N ILE A 109 12.32 20.53 -11.28
CA ILE A 109 13.27 21.64 -11.41
C ILE A 109 13.59 21.89 -12.90
N VAL A 110 13.95 20.87 -13.67
CA VAL A 110 14.32 21.00 -15.09
C VAL A 110 13.16 21.52 -15.94
N LYS A 111 11.95 20.97 -15.72
CA LYS A 111 10.73 21.42 -16.40
C LYS A 111 10.18 22.74 -15.88
N ASN A 112 10.81 23.32 -14.84
CA ASN A 112 10.38 24.55 -14.17
C ASN A 112 8.88 24.54 -13.82
N LEU A 113 8.41 23.42 -13.27
CA LEU A 113 7.02 23.24 -12.91
C LEU A 113 6.68 24.17 -11.72
N LYS A 114 5.56 24.87 -11.82
CA LYS A 114 5.11 25.82 -10.79
C LYS A 114 4.48 25.13 -9.57
N VAL A 115 5.22 24.22 -8.95
CA VAL A 115 4.80 23.50 -7.75
C VAL A 115 5.02 24.33 -6.51
N MET A 116 6.24 24.81 -6.35
CA MET A 116 6.73 25.65 -5.27
C MET A 116 7.98 26.39 -5.74
N ASP A 117 8.54 27.25 -4.89
CA ASP A 117 9.78 27.93 -5.28
C ASP A 117 10.96 26.96 -5.39
N SER A 118 11.92 27.31 -6.26
CA SER A 118 13.07 26.45 -6.55
C SER A 118 13.95 26.19 -5.32
N THR A 119 14.00 27.13 -4.38
CA THR A 119 14.75 26.98 -3.11
C THR A 119 14.14 25.88 -2.27
N ALA A 120 12.80 25.85 -2.14
CA ALA A 120 12.08 24.82 -1.42
C ALA A 120 12.28 23.42 -2.06
N LEU A 121 12.17 23.33 -3.40
CA LEU A 121 12.41 22.07 -4.12
C LEU A 121 13.84 21.56 -3.94
N THR A 122 14.83 22.45 -4.08
CA THR A 122 16.25 22.09 -3.89
C THR A 122 16.52 21.65 -2.46
N LEU A 123 15.99 22.38 -1.47
CA LEU A 123 16.14 22.04 -0.05
C LEU A 123 15.52 20.66 0.27
N ALA A 124 14.31 20.41 -0.22
CA ALA A 124 13.64 19.12 -0.03
C ALA A 124 14.39 17.98 -0.73
N ARG A 125 14.89 18.22 -1.96
CA ARG A 125 15.74 17.28 -2.68
C ARG A 125 16.99 16.90 -1.90
N ASP A 126 17.77 17.88 -1.48
CA ASP A 126 19.07 17.68 -0.83
C ASP A 126 18.93 16.96 0.53
N HIS A 127 17.81 17.18 1.22
CA HIS A 127 17.47 16.52 2.48
C HIS A 127 16.55 15.28 2.34
N LYS A 128 16.25 14.87 1.11
CA LYS A 128 15.43 13.68 0.80
C LYS A 128 14.02 13.70 1.44
N LEU A 129 13.45 14.89 1.59
CA LEU A 129 12.11 15.07 2.12
C LEU A 129 11.08 14.91 0.98
N PRO A 130 10.29 13.85 0.92
CA PRO A 130 9.25 13.72 -0.09
C PRO A 130 8.16 14.76 0.12
N ILE A 131 7.55 15.23 -0.98
CA ILE A 131 6.49 16.23 -0.97
C ILE A 131 5.25 15.64 -1.64
N LYS A 132 4.10 15.69 -0.97
CA LYS A 132 2.81 15.33 -1.56
C LYS A 132 2.00 16.60 -1.79
N VAL A 133 1.69 16.89 -3.06
CA VAL A 133 0.86 18.03 -3.47
C VAL A 133 -0.55 17.54 -3.70
N PHE A 134 -1.54 18.16 -3.07
CA PHE A 134 -2.93 17.72 -3.15
C PHE A 134 -3.93 18.86 -3.10
N ASN A 135 -5.16 18.60 -3.54
CA ASN A 135 -6.26 19.55 -3.51
C ASN A 135 -6.90 19.58 -2.11
N THR A 136 -6.85 20.74 -1.45
CA THR A 136 -7.45 20.93 -0.11
C THR A 136 -8.98 21.00 -0.14
N TYR A 137 -9.60 21.21 -1.30
CA TYR A 137 -11.06 21.24 -1.45
C TYR A 137 -11.66 19.85 -1.69
N GLU A 138 -10.84 18.83 -1.93
CA GLU A 138 -11.33 17.46 -1.98
C GLU A 138 -11.76 17.01 -0.58
N PRO A 139 -13.00 16.50 -0.41
CA PRO A 139 -13.46 16.03 0.90
C PRO A 139 -12.56 14.93 1.46
N ASP A 140 -12.18 15.09 2.74
CA ASP A 140 -11.34 14.15 3.47
C ASP A 140 -9.94 13.89 2.87
N ALA A 141 -9.45 14.74 1.95
CA ALA A 141 -8.19 14.53 1.26
C ALA A 141 -7.02 14.28 2.22
N LEU A 142 -6.87 15.08 3.28
CA LEU A 142 -5.82 14.91 4.28
C LEU A 142 -5.92 13.55 4.99
N ARG A 143 -7.12 13.15 5.39
CA ARG A 143 -7.37 11.85 6.03
C ARG A 143 -7.04 10.70 5.09
N LYS A 144 -7.49 10.77 3.85
CA LYS A 144 -7.23 9.75 2.82
C LYS A 144 -5.73 9.57 2.60
N ILE A 145 -4.96 10.67 2.47
CA ILE A 145 -3.49 10.63 2.31
C ILE A 145 -2.83 9.96 3.52
N ILE A 146 -3.22 10.33 4.75
CA ILE A 146 -2.67 9.73 5.99
C ILE A 146 -3.02 8.24 6.09
N CYS A 147 -4.19 7.82 5.59
CA CYS A 147 -4.59 6.41 5.51
C CYS A 147 -3.92 5.64 4.36
N GLY A 148 -3.05 6.28 3.56
CA GLY A 148 -2.30 5.64 2.49
C GLY A 148 -3.01 5.62 1.14
N GLU A 149 -4.11 6.35 0.97
CA GLU A 149 -4.74 6.51 -0.34
C GLU A 149 -3.88 7.37 -1.26
N ASP A 150 -3.78 6.99 -2.53
CA ASP A 150 -2.91 7.62 -3.49
C ASP A 150 -3.60 8.80 -4.20
N ILE A 151 -3.67 9.93 -3.49
CA ILE A 151 -4.26 11.19 -3.95
C ILE A 151 -3.16 12.20 -4.24
N GLY A 152 -3.35 13.03 -5.26
CA GLY A 152 -2.44 14.10 -5.62
C GLY A 152 -1.15 13.64 -6.28
N THR A 153 -0.13 14.49 -6.31
CA THR A 153 1.19 14.23 -6.87
C THR A 153 2.22 13.99 -5.78
N LEU A 154 2.94 12.87 -5.87
CA LEU A 154 4.11 12.64 -5.04
C LEU A 154 5.37 13.11 -5.74
N ILE A 155 6.12 14.04 -5.12
CA ILE A 155 7.44 14.47 -5.57
C ILE A 155 8.47 13.79 -4.68
N SER A 156 9.27 12.94 -5.27
CA SER A 156 10.25 12.16 -4.53
C SER A 156 11.52 11.91 -5.36
N TRP A 157 12.45 11.17 -4.82
CA TRP A 157 13.61 10.71 -5.54
C TRP A 157 13.21 9.65 -6.57
N ILE A 158 13.81 9.68 -7.76
CA ILE A 158 13.65 8.66 -8.82
C ILE A 158 13.87 7.26 -8.24
N MET A 159 14.86 7.13 -7.37
CA MET A 159 15.18 5.86 -6.71
C MET A 159 14.02 5.30 -5.89
N ASN A 160 13.30 6.16 -5.12
CA ASN A 160 12.16 5.71 -4.32
C ASN A 160 11.01 5.20 -5.20
N GLU A 161 10.78 5.81 -6.35
CA GLU A 161 9.77 5.34 -7.32
C GLU A 161 10.12 3.94 -7.84
N ILE A 162 11.38 3.73 -8.23
CA ILE A 162 11.84 2.41 -8.70
C ILE A 162 11.71 1.36 -7.59
N ILE A 163 12.11 1.69 -6.36
CA ILE A 163 12.01 0.77 -5.21
C ILE A 163 10.55 0.45 -4.91
N ASN A 164 9.67 1.45 -4.84
CA ASN A 164 8.25 1.24 -4.58
C ASN A 164 7.59 0.38 -5.66
N THR A 165 7.84 0.68 -6.94
CA THR A 165 7.35 -0.14 -8.05
C THR A 165 7.87 -1.58 -8.00
N THR A 166 9.12 -1.76 -7.59
CA THR A 166 9.73 -3.07 -7.39
C THR A 166 9.04 -3.84 -6.28
N SER A 167 8.84 -3.20 -5.13
CA SER A 167 8.15 -3.78 -3.97
C SER A 167 6.71 -4.17 -4.30
N GLU A 168 5.95 -3.31 -5.00
CA GLU A 168 4.59 -3.63 -5.47
C GLU A 168 4.55 -4.84 -6.41
N ARG A 169 5.49 -4.94 -7.36
CA ARG A 169 5.58 -6.09 -8.27
C ARG A 169 5.90 -7.38 -7.51
N MET A 170 6.82 -7.33 -6.53
CA MET A 170 7.18 -8.46 -5.68
C MET A 170 5.99 -8.86 -4.79
N GLN A 171 5.26 -7.91 -4.20
CA GLN A 171 4.06 -8.17 -3.42
C GLN A 171 2.96 -8.85 -4.25
N LYS A 172 2.77 -8.46 -5.50
CA LYS A 172 1.84 -9.14 -6.42
C LYS A 172 2.26 -10.60 -6.67
N SER A 173 3.57 -10.88 -6.75
CA SER A 173 4.08 -12.25 -6.89
C SER A 173 3.77 -13.09 -5.64
N ILE A 174 3.89 -12.52 -4.43
CA ILE A 174 3.47 -13.20 -3.18
C ILE A 174 1.96 -13.45 -3.17
N SER A 175 1.15 -12.48 -3.58
CA SER A 175 -0.31 -12.64 -3.65
C SER A 175 -0.70 -13.77 -4.62
N SER A 176 -0.01 -13.86 -5.76
CA SER A 176 -0.20 -14.95 -6.73
C SER A 176 0.19 -16.31 -6.16
N LEU A 177 1.30 -16.38 -5.39
CA LEU A 177 1.71 -17.60 -4.68
C LEU A 177 0.66 -18.05 -3.67
N LYS A 178 0.14 -17.12 -2.84
CA LYS A 178 -0.93 -17.43 -1.89
C LYS A 178 -2.17 -17.97 -2.59
N PHE A 179 -2.55 -17.38 -3.70
CA PHE A 179 -3.66 -17.86 -4.52
C PHE A 179 -3.39 -19.27 -5.08
N ALA A 180 -2.18 -19.55 -5.60
CA ALA A 180 -1.78 -20.86 -6.07
C ALA A 180 -1.80 -21.89 -4.92
N PHE A 181 -1.31 -21.52 -3.74
CA PHE A 181 -1.34 -22.38 -2.56
C PHE A 181 -2.75 -22.69 -2.08
N ASN A 182 -3.70 -21.76 -2.19
CA ASN A 182 -5.10 -22.00 -1.86
C ASN A 182 -5.74 -23.07 -2.77
N LYS A 183 -5.28 -23.18 -4.02
CA LYS A 183 -5.74 -24.24 -4.96
C LYS A 183 -5.18 -25.61 -4.63
N ILE A 184 -4.05 -25.71 -3.92
CA ILE A 184 -3.48 -26.99 -3.49
C ILE A 184 -4.28 -27.49 -2.29
N ARG A 185 -4.91 -28.66 -2.45
CA ARG A 185 -5.75 -29.28 -1.42
C ARG A 185 -4.91 -29.74 -0.21
N THR A 186 -5.26 -29.26 0.96
CA THR A 186 -4.59 -29.64 2.22
C THR A 186 -5.29 -30.81 2.93
N GLY A 187 -6.42 -31.29 2.41
CA GLY A 187 -7.25 -32.28 3.11
C GLY A 187 -8.06 -31.69 4.27
N ARG A 188 -7.87 -30.40 4.59
CA ARG A 188 -8.69 -29.66 5.56
C ARG A 188 -9.88 -29.01 4.86
N ALA A 189 -11.00 -29.01 5.55
CA ALA A 189 -12.20 -28.32 5.12
C ALA A 189 -12.01 -26.81 5.23
N SER A 190 -12.05 -26.10 4.09
CA SER A 190 -12.06 -24.65 4.03
C SER A 190 -13.23 -24.18 3.16
N PRO A 191 -14.01 -23.18 3.58
CA PRO A 191 -15.06 -22.59 2.76
C PRO A 191 -14.58 -22.14 1.38
N SER A 192 -13.33 -21.69 1.27
CA SER A 192 -12.72 -21.24 0.02
C SER A 192 -12.59 -22.32 -1.07
N LEU A 193 -12.72 -23.61 -0.71
CA LEU A 193 -12.77 -24.70 -1.69
C LEU A 193 -14.01 -24.64 -2.59
N LEU A 194 -15.05 -23.95 -2.16
CA LEU A 194 -16.35 -23.85 -2.84
C LEU A 194 -16.55 -22.48 -3.53
N ASP A 195 -15.59 -21.56 -3.44
CA ASP A 195 -15.72 -20.19 -4.00
C ASP A 195 -15.86 -20.18 -5.52
N ASP A 196 -15.23 -21.14 -6.21
CA ASP A 196 -15.30 -21.27 -7.67
C ASP A 196 -16.60 -21.94 -8.16
N ILE A 197 -17.43 -22.51 -7.27
CA ILE A 197 -18.67 -23.16 -7.63
C ILE A 197 -19.76 -22.11 -7.84
N LYS A 198 -20.31 -22.10 -9.06
CA LYS A 198 -21.44 -21.25 -9.42
C LYS A 198 -22.67 -22.11 -9.62
N ILE A 199 -23.80 -21.68 -9.10
CA ILE A 199 -25.10 -22.30 -9.29
C ILE A 199 -26.01 -21.38 -10.09
N ASP A 200 -26.95 -21.98 -10.79
CA ASP A 200 -28.01 -21.22 -11.47
C ASP A 200 -29.05 -20.79 -10.41
N TYR A 201 -29.05 -19.48 -10.13
CA TYR A 201 -30.02 -18.87 -9.24
C TYR A 201 -30.92 -17.94 -10.04
N TYR A 202 -32.15 -18.41 -10.32
CA TYR A 202 -33.15 -17.72 -11.16
C TYR A 202 -32.62 -17.25 -12.53
N GLY A 203 -31.85 -18.12 -13.21
CA GLY A 203 -31.30 -17.87 -14.53
C GLY A 203 -29.97 -17.08 -14.54
N ASN A 204 -29.41 -16.78 -13.36
CA ASN A 204 -28.12 -16.11 -13.24
C ASN A 204 -27.07 -17.01 -12.55
N PRO A 205 -25.86 -17.16 -13.13
CA PRO A 205 -24.77 -17.90 -12.50
C PRO A 205 -24.26 -17.14 -11.25
N THR A 206 -24.67 -17.58 -10.07
CA THR A 206 -24.36 -16.95 -8.78
C THR A 206 -23.38 -17.81 -7.99
N PRO A 207 -22.32 -17.25 -7.37
CA PRO A 207 -21.41 -17.98 -6.51
C PRO A 207 -22.12 -18.61 -5.30
N LEU A 208 -21.70 -19.81 -4.89
CA LEU A 208 -22.33 -20.58 -3.82
C LEU A 208 -22.35 -19.84 -2.47
N ASN A 209 -21.32 -19.05 -2.18
CA ASN A 209 -21.21 -18.24 -0.96
C ASN A 209 -22.25 -17.11 -0.87
N GLN A 210 -22.88 -16.74 -1.99
CA GLN A 210 -23.95 -15.72 -2.04
C GLN A 210 -25.36 -16.32 -1.94
N THR A 211 -25.51 -17.64 -1.91
CA THR A 211 -26.81 -18.34 -1.87
C THR A 211 -26.95 -19.26 -0.69
N SER A 212 -25.86 -19.49 0.05
CA SER A 212 -25.81 -20.39 1.19
C SER A 212 -24.78 -19.94 2.22
N ASN A 213 -25.01 -20.33 3.47
CA ASN A 213 -24.00 -20.20 4.53
C ASN A 213 -23.12 -21.45 4.53
N ILE A 214 -21.80 -21.27 4.41
CA ILE A 214 -20.82 -22.35 4.38
C ILE A 214 -20.04 -22.31 5.70
N SER A 215 -20.11 -23.38 6.48
CA SER A 215 -19.41 -23.52 7.75
C SER A 215 -18.57 -24.79 7.79
N VAL A 216 -17.52 -24.77 8.60
CA VAL A 216 -16.68 -25.93 8.88
C VAL A 216 -17.26 -26.62 10.11
N GLU A 217 -17.67 -27.88 9.98
CA GLU A 217 -18.16 -28.69 11.10
C GLU A 217 -17.00 -29.36 11.82
N ASP A 218 -16.10 -29.99 11.04
CA ASP A 218 -14.90 -30.66 11.48
C ASP A 218 -13.72 -30.31 10.56
N ASN A 219 -12.52 -30.73 10.93
CA ASN A 219 -11.32 -30.49 10.10
C ASN A 219 -11.46 -31.01 8.66
N ARG A 220 -12.43 -31.91 8.37
CA ARG A 220 -12.62 -32.54 7.08
C ARG A 220 -14.07 -32.48 6.56
N SER A 221 -14.95 -31.75 7.23
CA SER A 221 -16.38 -31.72 6.86
C SER A 221 -16.81 -30.27 6.70
N LEU A 222 -17.34 -29.93 5.54
CA LEU A 222 -18.03 -28.66 5.29
C LEU A 222 -19.55 -28.92 5.35
N VAL A 223 -20.25 -27.97 5.94
CA VAL A 223 -21.71 -27.91 5.95
C VAL A 223 -22.17 -26.69 5.18
N ILE A 224 -23.00 -26.90 4.20
CA ILE A 224 -23.65 -25.87 3.41
C ILE A 224 -25.10 -25.82 3.85
N SER A 225 -25.53 -24.63 4.28
CA SER A 225 -26.90 -24.29 4.66
C SER A 225 -27.48 -23.32 3.63
N PRO A 226 -28.20 -23.77 2.63
CA PRO A 226 -28.82 -22.91 1.63
C PRO A 226 -29.90 -22.04 2.28
N TRP A 227 -30.01 -20.79 1.85
CA TRP A 227 -31.09 -19.90 2.29
C TRP A 227 -32.43 -20.29 1.73
N ASP A 228 -32.45 -20.92 0.55
CA ASP A 228 -33.61 -21.51 -0.10
C ASP A 228 -33.43 -23.00 -0.25
N LYS A 229 -34.34 -23.80 0.35
CA LYS A 229 -34.31 -25.25 0.33
C LYS A 229 -34.51 -25.85 -1.08
N THR A 230 -35.10 -25.09 -1.99
CA THR A 230 -35.28 -25.49 -3.39
C THR A 230 -33.99 -25.63 -4.16
N LEU A 231 -32.91 -24.95 -3.65
CA LEU A 231 -31.59 -25.00 -4.27
C LEU A 231 -30.77 -26.23 -3.93
N ILE A 232 -31.15 -27.02 -2.95
CA ILE A 232 -30.39 -28.20 -2.51
C ILE A 232 -30.04 -29.13 -3.69
N PRO A 233 -30.96 -29.55 -4.56
CA PRO A 233 -30.62 -30.42 -5.69
C PRO A 233 -29.71 -29.77 -6.73
N VAL A 234 -29.83 -28.44 -6.88
CA VAL A 234 -28.99 -27.66 -7.81
C VAL A 234 -27.57 -27.55 -7.29
N ILE A 235 -27.41 -27.31 -5.99
CA ILE A 235 -26.11 -27.23 -5.31
C ILE A 235 -25.41 -28.58 -5.34
N GLU A 236 -26.12 -29.68 -5.00
CA GLU A 236 -25.58 -31.06 -5.08
C GLU A 236 -25.06 -31.36 -6.49
N LYS A 237 -25.88 -31.11 -7.50
CA LYS A 237 -25.49 -31.33 -8.89
C LYS A 237 -24.29 -30.51 -9.30
N ALA A 238 -24.23 -29.24 -8.89
CA ALA A 238 -23.09 -28.35 -9.17
C ALA A 238 -21.80 -28.87 -8.50
N ILE A 239 -21.87 -29.39 -7.28
CA ILE A 239 -20.72 -29.94 -6.56
C ILE A 239 -20.25 -31.27 -7.22
N ILE A 240 -21.15 -32.13 -7.64
CA ILE A 240 -20.80 -33.39 -8.31
C ILE A 240 -20.17 -33.14 -9.69
N ILE A 241 -20.66 -32.13 -10.43
CA ILE A 241 -20.14 -31.79 -11.76
C ILE A 241 -18.79 -31.05 -11.63
N SER A 242 -18.52 -30.42 -10.48
CA SER A 242 -17.24 -29.75 -10.26
C SER A 242 -16.10 -30.78 -10.24
N ASP A 243 -14.93 -30.40 -10.83
CA ASP A 243 -13.70 -31.22 -10.83
C ASP A 243 -13.11 -31.44 -9.41
N LEU A 244 -13.88 -31.09 -8.38
CA LEU A 244 -13.47 -31.21 -6.99
C LEU A 244 -13.56 -32.64 -6.45
N GLY A 245 -14.22 -33.57 -7.16
CA GLY A 245 -14.36 -34.96 -6.71
C GLY A 245 -14.94 -35.11 -5.30
N LEU A 246 -15.86 -34.22 -4.94
CA LEU A 246 -16.50 -34.17 -3.63
C LEU A 246 -17.86 -34.91 -3.72
N ASN A 247 -18.16 -35.68 -2.69
CA ASN A 247 -19.44 -36.37 -2.59
C ASN A 247 -20.31 -35.64 -1.55
N PRO A 248 -21.30 -34.83 -1.98
CA PRO A 248 -22.25 -34.23 -1.07
C PRO A 248 -23.21 -35.28 -0.50
N SER A 249 -23.53 -35.15 0.78
CA SER A 249 -24.55 -35.97 1.48
C SER A 249 -25.56 -35.01 2.09
N THR A 250 -26.80 -35.11 1.64
CA THR A 250 -27.89 -34.28 2.16
C THR A 250 -28.58 -34.96 3.34
N ALA A 251 -28.66 -34.27 4.46
CA ALA A 251 -29.40 -34.67 5.62
C ALA A 251 -30.33 -33.49 6.04
N SER A 252 -31.65 -33.75 5.89
CA SER A 252 -32.68 -32.72 6.14
C SER A 252 -32.52 -31.49 5.25
N ASP A 253 -32.09 -30.34 5.80
CA ASP A 253 -31.96 -29.06 5.12
C ASP A 253 -30.49 -28.62 4.91
N LEU A 254 -29.55 -29.52 5.19
CA LEU A 254 -28.12 -29.28 5.15
C LEU A 254 -27.42 -30.21 4.18
N ILE A 255 -26.46 -29.69 3.43
CA ILE A 255 -25.58 -30.47 2.56
C ILE A 255 -24.24 -30.60 3.27
N ARG A 256 -23.86 -31.80 3.63
CA ARG A 256 -22.55 -32.12 4.23
C ARG A 256 -21.61 -32.64 3.17
N ILE A 257 -20.40 -32.10 3.12
CA ILE A 257 -19.34 -32.54 2.22
C ILE A 257 -18.18 -33.05 3.07
N SER A 258 -17.90 -34.34 2.96
CA SER A 258 -16.75 -34.96 3.62
C SER A 258 -15.56 -35.01 2.66
N LEU A 259 -14.44 -34.45 3.08
CA LEU A 259 -13.18 -34.50 2.34
C LEU A 259 -12.47 -35.84 2.61
N PRO A 260 -12.10 -36.59 1.57
CA PRO A 260 -11.35 -37.84 1.77
C PRO A 260 -9.96 -37.51 2.34
N ALA A 261 -9.46 -38.40 3.20
CA ALA A 261 -8.10 -38.30 3.70
C ALA A 261 -7.10 -38.39 2.54
N LEU A 262 -6.13 -37.50 2.53
CA LEU A 262 -5.03 -37.57 1.56
C LEU A 262 -4.18 -38.82 1.85
N THR A 263 -3.88 -39.59 0.83
CA THR A 263 -2.89 -40.66 0.94
C THR A 263 -1.49 -40.05 1.06
N GLU A 264 -0.52 -40.82 1.57
CA GLU A 264 0.86 -40.33 1.69
C GLU A 264 1.45 -39.96 0.32
N GLU A 265 1.12 -40.71 -0.71
CA GLU A 265 1.55 -40.44 -2.09
C GLU A 265 0.99 -39.12 -2.64
N THR A 266 -0.32 -38.88 -2.41
CA THR A 266 -0.93 -37.60 -2.83
C THR A 266 -0.40 -36.42 -2.05
N ARG A 267 -0.10 -36.58 -0.75
CA ARG A 267 0.55 -35.53 0.04
C ARG A 267 1.93 -35.15 -0.54
N GLN A 268 2.75 -36.17 -0.84
CA GLN A 268 4.06 -35.93 -1.43
C GLN A 268 3.98 -35.24 -2.80
N THR A 269 2.97 -35.57 -3.59
CA THR A 269 2.71 -34.92 -4.86
C THR A 269 2.36 -33.43 -4.67
N TYR A 270 1.49 -33.11 -3.70
CA TYR A 270 1.13 -31.72 -3.39
C TYR A 270 2.27 -30.93 -2.78
N ILE A 271 3.13 -31.54 -1.96
CA ILE A 271 4.37 -30.91 -1.46
C ILE A 271 5.30 -30.57 -2.62
N LYS A 272 5.48 -31.49 -3.59
CA LYS A 272 6.29 -31.19 -4.79
C LYS A 272 5.70 -30.06 -5.62
N GLN A 273 4.39 -30.02 -5.77
CA GLN A 273 3.67 -28.95 -6.45
C GLN A 273 3.87 -27.60 -5.71
N ALA A 274 3.69 -27.57 -4.40
CA ALA A 274 3.93 -26.36 -3.59
C ALA A 274 5.38 -25.85 -3.72
N ARG A 275 6.36 -26.75 -3.68
CA ARG A 275 7.77 -26.39 -3.89
C ARG A 275 8.02 -25.83 -5.28
N SER A 276 7.40 -26.37 -6.31
CA SER A 276 7.48 -25.88 -7.68
C SER A 276 6.92 -24.48 -7.81
N GLU A 277 5.74 -24.20 -7.23
CA GLU A 277 5.14 -22.87 -7.24
C GLU A 277 5.99 -21.84 -6.46
N ALA A 278 6.55 -22.24 -5.32
CA ALA A 278 7.45 -21.41 -4.56
C ALA A 278 8.72 -21.07 -5.37
N GLU A 279 9.31 -22.05 -6.09
CA GLU A 279 10.49 -21.78 -6.92
C GLU A 279 10.15 -20.88 -8.11
N ASN A 280 9.01 -21.07 -8.76
CA ASN A 280 8.53 -20.18 -9.83
C ASN A 280 8.40 -18.73 -9.32
N THR A 281 7.91 -18.57 -8.09
CA THR A 281 7.78 -17.24 -7.46
C THR A 281 9.16 -16.65 -7.13
N ARG A 282 10.11 -17.43 -6.61
CA ARG A 282 11.49 -16.97 -6.41
C ARG A 282 12.16 -16.52 -7.71
N VAL A 283 11.95 -17.28 -8.80
CA VAL A 283 12.42 -16.89 -10.14
C VAL A 283 11.79 -15.57 -10.59
N SER A 284 10.49 -15.39 -10.38
CA SER A 284 9.80 -14.14 -10.70
C SER A 284 10.39 -12.96 -9.90
N ILE A 285 10.58 -13.12 -8.59
CA ILE A 285 11.18 -12.09 -7.72
C ILE A 285 12.62 -11.75 -8.18
N ARG A 286 13.43 -12.75 -8.52
CA ARG A 286 14.80 -12.54 -9.06
C ARG A 286 14.78 -11.80 -10.40
N ASN A 287 13.80 -12.07 -11.26
CA ASN A 287 13.62 -11.35 -12.52
C ASN A 287 13.23 -9.89 -12.27
N ILE A 288 12.29 -9.63 -11.37
CA ILE A 288 11.90 -8.27 -10.98
C ILE A 288 13.11 -7.49 -10.45
N ARG A 289 13.94 -8.09 -9.59
CA ARG A 289 15.20 -7.49 -9.13
C ARG A 289 16.11 -7.12 -10.29
N ARG A 290 16.32 -8.05 -11.24
CA ARG A 290 17.18 -7.81 -12.40
C ARG A 290 16.67 -6.68 -13.26
N ASP A 291 15.36 -6.63 -13.53
CA ASP A 291 14.73 -5.56 -14.30
C ASP A 291 14.92 -4.21 -13.63
N SER A 292 14.71 -4.14 -12.30
CA SER A 292 14.88 -2.92 -11.51
C SER A 292 16.33 -2.45 -11.47
N ASN A 293 17.29 -3.36 -11.33
CA ASN A 293 18.72 -3.01 -11.38
C ASN A 293 19.14 -2.54 -12.78
N ASN A 294 18.60 -3.11 -13.85
CA ASN A 294 18.84 -2.61 -15.20
C ASN A 294 18.29 -1.19 -15.37
N LEU A 295 17.08 -0.93 -14.87
CA LEU A 295 16.49 0.41 -14.90
C LEU A 295 17.34 1.43 -14.14
N LEU A 296 17.91 1.08 -12.97
CA LEU A 296 18.84 1.95 -12.24
C LEU A 296 20.11 2.23 -13.06
N LYS A 297 20.68 1.20 -13.73
CA LYS A 297 21.87 1.36 -14.59
C LYS A 297 21.60 2.26 -15.79
N ASP A 298 20.43 2.12 -16.41
CA ASP A 298 20.01 2.99 -17.52
C ASP A 298 19.89 4.45 -17.04
N LYS A 299 19.30 4.67 -15.86
CA LYS A 299 19.21 6.01 -15.24
C LYS A 299 20.58 6.59 -14.91
N ASN A 300 21.51 5.78 -14.43
CA ASN A 300 22.89 6.22 -14.21
C ASN A 300 23.62 6.57 -15.52
N SER A 301 23.44 5.73 -16.55
CA SER A 301 24.05 5.97 -17.87
C SER A 301 23.53 7.25 -18.53
N ASN A 302 22.28 7.62 -18.26
CA ASN A 302 21.65 8.87 -18.71
C ASN A 302 22.05 10.09 -17.84
N GLY A 303 22.82 9.88 -16.76
CA GLY A 303 23.22 10.95 -15.84
C GLY A 303 22.11 11.43 -14.89
N GLU A 304 21.00 10.69 -14.79
CA GLU A 304 19.87 11.02 -13.94
C GLU A 304 20.11 10.67 -12.45
N ILE A 305 21.00 9.72 -12.19
CA ILE A 305 21.46 9.35 -10.84
C ILE A 305 22.97 9.18 -10.82
N SER A 306 23.60 9.47 -9.69
CA SER A 306 25.02 9.30 -9.48
C SER A 306 25.43 7.84 -9.25
N GLU A 307 26.71 7.51 -9.38
CA GLU A 307 27.22 6.15 -9.12
C GLU A 307 27.00 5.69 -7.68
N ASP A 308 27.10 6.60 -6.72
CA ASP A 308 26.81 6.32 -5.31
C ASP A 308 25.33 6.03 -5.07
N GLU A 309 24.45 6.72 -5.78
CA GLU A 309 23.00 6.47 -5.73
C GLU A 309 22.64 5.14 -6.39
N LEU A 310 23.28 4.81 -7.52
CA LEU A 310 23.13 3.49 -8.15
C LEU A 310 23.43 2.38 -7.15
N ARG A 311 24.59 2.44 -6.48
CA ARG A 311 24.99 1.44 -5.48
C ARG A 311 23.99 1.33 -4.33
N ARG A 312 23.55 2.48 -3.79
CA ARG A 312 22.52 2.50 -2.75
C ARG A 312 21.19 1.92 -3.21
N GLY A 313 20.78 2.20 -4.45
CA GLY A 313 19.58 1.66 -5.06
C GLY A 313 19.65 0.14 -5.21
N GLU A 314 20.77 -0.38 -5.70
CA GLU A 314 21.01 -1.83 -5.82
C GLU A 314 20.97 -2.52 -4.45
N ASP A 315 21.55 -1.91 -3.41
CA ASP A 315 21.53 -2.41 -2.02
C ASP A 315 20.10 -2.45 -1.45
N LEU A 316 19.31 -1.41 -1.71
CA LEU A 316 17.91 -1.35 -1.25
C LEU A 316 17.03 -2.38 -1.96
N ILE A 317 17.16 -2.52 -3.29
CA ILE A 317 16.47 -3.54 -4.07
C ILE A 317 16.88 -4.95 -3.61
N GLN A 318 18.16 -5.16 -3.24
CA GLN A 318 18.61 -6.44 -2.70
C GLN A 318 17.93 -6.74 -1.35
N LYS A 319 17.85 -5.77 -0.43
CA LYS A 319 17.16 -5.94 0.86
C LYS A 319 15.68 -6.30 0.69
N GLU A 320 14.98 -5.59 -0.22
CA GLU A 320 13.59 -5.91 -0.57
C GLU A 320 13.49 -7.34 -1.12
N THR A 321 14.40 -7.72 -2.04
CA THR A 321 14.43 -9.08 -2.61
C THR A 321 14.56 -10.14 -1.52
N ASP A 322 15.49 -9.95 -0.59
CA ASP A 322 15.73 -10.89 0.52
C ASP A 322 14.53 -11.00 1.45
N LEU A 323 13.84 -9.87 1.72
CA LEU A 323 12.61 -9.83 2.48
C LEU A 323 11.52 -10.69 1.81
N TYR A 324 11.27 -10.46 0.52
CA TYR A 324 10.23 -11.20 -0.21
C TYR A 324 10.57 -12.67 -0.41
N ILE A 325 11.84 -13.03 -0.60
CA ILE A 325 12.27 -14.44 -0.63
C ILE A 325 12.00 -15.10 0.73
N SER A 326 12.31 -14.43 1.84
CA SER A 326 12.01 -14.93 3.18
C SER A 326 10.50 -15.14 3.40
N GLN A 327 9.65 -14.27 2.83
CA GLN A 327 8.20 -14.45 2.85
C GLN A 327 7.75 -15.67 2.04
N VAL A 328 8.34 -15.91 0.87
CA VAL A 328 8.07 -17.14 0.08
C VAL A 328 8.40 -18.38 0.89
N ASP A 329 9.56 -18.40 1.56
CA ASP A 329 10.01 -19.54 2.36
C ASP A 329 9.09 -19.76 3.58
N PHE A 330 8.64 -18.69 4.21
CA PHE A 330 7.67 -18.74 5.31
C PHE A 330 6.32 -19.33 4.86
N GLU A 331 5.76 -18.82 3.74
CA GLU A 331 4.49 -19.34 3.20
C GLU A 331 4.61 -20.81 2.76
N LEU A 332 5.73 -21.18 2.15
CA LEU A 332 6.00 -22.58 1.79
C LEU A 332 6.06 -23.49 3.02
N LYS A 333 6.79 -23.07 4.06
CA LYS A 333 6.89 -23.84 5.30
C LYS A 333 5.52 -24.05 5.97
N ASN A 334 4.71 -23.00 6.00
CA ASN A 334 3.34 -23.09 6.53
C ASN A 334 2.51 -24.06 5.70
N LYS A 335 2.59 -23.99 4.37
CA LYS A 335 1.83 -24.89 3.48
C LYS A 335 2.29 -26.34 3.60
N GLU A 336 3.60 -26.57 3.74
CA GLU A 336 4.12 -27.93 4.00
C GLU A 336 3.64 -28.47 5.34
N ALA A 337 3.61 -27.65 6.39
CA ALA A 337 3.07 -28.04 7.69
C ALA A 337 1.59 -28.42 7.59
N ASP A 338 0.77 -27.61 6.90
CA ASP A 338 -0.65 -27.89 6.67
C ASP A 338 -0.89 -29.20 5.89
N LEU A 339 0.01 -29.53 4.94
CA LEU A 339 -0.09 -30.79 4.17
C LEU A 339 0.37 -32.01 4.96
N LEU A 340 1.22 -31.85 5.98
CA LEU A 340 1.72 -32.91 6.85
C LEU A 340 0.85 -33.14 8.09
N GLU A 341 0.07 -32.13 8.50
CA GLU A 341 -0.83 -32.25 9.66
C GLU A 341 -1.99 -33.18 9.32
N ILE A 342 -2.20 -34.17 10.20
CA ILE A 342 -3.18 -35.28 10.01
C ILE A 342 -4.55 -34.87 10.54
#